data_ded903e450df3e7f2308e37dc1ce7b7f
#
_entry.id   ded903e450df3e7f2308e37dc1ce7b7f
#
_cell.length_a   1.000
_cell.length_b   1.000
_cell.length_c   1.000
_cell.angle_alpha   90.00
_cell.angle_beta   90.00
_cell.angle_gamma   90.00
#
_symmetry.space_group_name_H-M   'P 1'
#
loop_
_entity.id
_entity.type
_entity.pdbx_description
1 polymer ?
#
loop_
_entity_poly.entity_id
_entity_poly.type
_entity_poly.pdbx_seq_one_letter_code
_entity_poly.pdbx_strand_id
1 'polypeptide(L)'
;MSASIAATRAQPQALASRFTKLLVLASVILLAACSTVPRSKAPPVVADPSDGMHRVALLLPVTGPDAEVGQSIANATALALADTKVTNIRMVTYDTGLGVAAATQRAIADGNKVILGPLRGDNVIEVAAIARPAGVPIISFSNDVGVAGQNVFLLGHLPNQSIERVVLYAKSKGMNRFAGVVSSNVYGQRAQSNITTAVRAAGGVLVGIQESNGTAASAEAAARGLAQMGAIDAILVADSGRAAITTVPALRRGGLRTAKILGTDLWNIDGSLAGSAPMYGAWFASVSDTLYTQYAAKYRARFGKAPLRLSSLGYDSVLLVARVARDWRPGTRFPVTQLTDPQGFIGVDGAFRFNANGLTDRMLEVQEIQAGKFVTVSVAPSQFAK
;
A
#
# COMPACT_ATOMS: atom_id res chain seq x y z
N MET A 1 91.53 -22.42 -42.64
CA MET A 1 91.22 -23.84 -42.77
C MET A 1 89.88 -24.08 -42.04
N SER A 2 88.84 -24.11 -42.76
CA SER A 2 87.51 -24.35 -42.18
C SER A 2 86.64 -25.04 -43.22
N ALA A 3 86.24 -26.23 -42.90
CA ALA A 3 85.37 -27.07 -43.75
C ALA A 3 83.91 -26.73 -43.42
N SER A 4 83.15 -26.42 -44.45
CA SER A 4 81.71 -26.20 -44.37
C SER A 4 81.01 -27.49 -44.76
N ILE A 5 80.11 -27.95 -43.87
CA ILE A 5 79.25 -29.09 -44.12
C ILE A 5 77.83 -28.52 -44.36
N ALA A 6 77.31 -28.75 -45.57
CA ALA A 6 75.96 -28.43 -45.95
C ALA A 6 75.00 -29.54 -45.52
N ALA A 7 74.00 -29.19 -44.68
CA ALA A 7 72.92 -30.08 -44.28
C ALA A 7 71.71 -29.82 -45.12
N THR A 8 71.23 -30.80 -45.85
CA THR A 8 70.00 -30.79 -46.66
C THR A 8 68.77 -30.86 -45.81
N ARG A 9 67.90 -29.88 -45.93
CA ARG A 9 66.63 -29.75 -45.15
C ARG A 9 65.47 -30.31 -45.97
N ALA A 10 64.97 -31.46 -45.57
CA ALA A 10 63.75 -32.06 -46.14
C ALA A 10 62.50 -31.33 -45.51
N GLN A 11 61.60 -30.89 -46.34
CA GLN A 11 60.33 -30.27 -45.91
C GLN A 11 59.28 -31.34 -45.67
N PRO A 12 58.53 -31.25 -44.51
CA PRO A 12 57.29 -31.98 -44.31
C PRO A 12 56.10 -31.01 -44.38
N GLN A 13 55.73 -30.60 -45.60
CA GLN A 13 54.56 -29.68 -45.73
C GLN A 13 53.19 -30.33 -46.04
N ALA A 14 53.16 -31.67 -46.22
CA ALA A 14 51.94 -32.35 -46.68
C ALA A 14 51.01 -32.91 -45.57
N LEU A 15 51.54 -33.11 -44.35
CA LEU A 15 50.72 -33.70 -43.27
C LEU A 15 49.95 -32.64 -42.42
N ALA A 16 50.47 -31.42 -42.27
CA ALA A 16 49.84 -30.36 -41.46
C ALA A 16 48.53 -29.85 -42.03
N SER A 17 48.35 -29.81 -43.34
CA SER A 17 47.15 -29.30 -44.02
C SER A 17 45.92 -30.21 -43.87
N ARG A 18 46.07 -31.48 -43.67
CA ARG A 18 44.94 -32.41 -43.47
C ARG A 18 44.43 -32.43 -42.03
N PHE A 19 45.30 -32.23 -41.06
CA PHE A 19 44.94 -32.15 -39.66
C PHE A 19 44.21 -30.82 -39.33
N THR A 20 44.64 -29.70 -39.90
CA THR A 20 44.00 -28.39 -39.70
C THR A 20 42.59 -28.33 -40.30
N LYS A 21 42.35 -28.96 -41.45
CA LYS A 21 41.00 -29.03 -42.06
C LYS A 21 40.08 -29.95 -41.27
N LEU A 22 40.54 -31.02 -40.65
CA LEU A 22 39.75 -31.92 -39.81
C LEU A 22 39.39 -31.23 -38.46
N LEU A 23 40.30 -30.44 -37.87
CA LEU A 23 40.02 -29.68 -36.62
C LEU A 23 39.05 -28.56 -36.83
N VAL A 24 39.11 -27.86 -37.95
CA VAL A 24 38.15 -26.78 -38.29
C VAL A 24 36.76 -27.38 -38.56
N LEU A 25 36.66 -28.52 -39.22
CA LEU A 25 35.38 -29.19 -39.48
C LEU A 25 34.74 -29.73 -38.18
N ALA A 26 35.55 -30.26 -37.24
CA ALA A 26 35.07 -30.70 -35.93
C ALA A 26 34.62 -29.52 -35.05
N SER A 27 35.28 -28.35 -35.11
CA SER A 27 34.90 -27.16 -34.36
C SER A 27 33.59 -26.53 -34.86
N VAL A 28 33.30 -26.58 -36.16
CA VAL A 28 32.03 -26.08 -36.72
C VAL A 28 30.87 -27.00 -36.37
N ILE A 29 31.07 -28.31 -36.26
CA ILE A 29 30.01 -29.25 -35.84
C ILE A 29 29.70 -29.12 -34.34
N LEU A 30 30.68 -28.80 -33.47
CA LEU A 30 30.43 -28.56 -32.04
C LEU A 30 29.70 -27.24 -31.77
N LEU A 31 29.90 -26.22 -32.60
CA LEU A 31 29.17 -24.93 -32.47
C LEU A 31 27.73 -25.01 -32.97
N ALA A 32 27.41 -25.93 -33.88
CA ALA A 32 26.02 -26.16 -34.34
C ALA A 32 25.18 -26.99 -33.37
N ALA A 33 25.79 -27.75 -32.45
CA ALA A 33 25.09 -28.58 -31.47
C ALA A 33 24.60 -27.77 -30.23
N CYS A 34 25.10 -26.54 -29.98
CA CYS A 34 24.68 -25.71 -28.87
C CYS A 34 23.49 -24.79 -29.18
N SER A 35 22.96 -24.77 -30.38
CA SER A 35 21.88 -23.86 -30.80
C SER A 35 20.46 -24.47 -30.85
N THR A 36 20.31 -25.73 -30.45
CA THR A 36 18.98 -26.38 -30.43
C THR A 36 18.66 -26.99 -29.05
N VAL A 37 18.75 -26.19 -28.01
CA VAL A 37 17.87 -26.43 -26.85
C VAL A 37 16.52 -25.92 -27.27
N PRO A 38 15.50 -26.76 -27.44
CA PRO A 38 14.16 -26.28 -27.66
C PRO A 38 13.79 -25.49 -26.40
N ARG A 39 13.78 -24.15 -26.50
CA ARG A 39 13.10 -23.31 -25.53
C ARG A 39 11.65 -23.80 -25.57
N SER A 40 11.28 -24.61 -24.60
CA SER A 40 9.91 -24.95 -24.33
C SER A 40 9.19 -23.62 -24.14
N LYS A 41 8.61 -23.07 -25.20
CA LYS A 41 7.53 -22.10 -25.06
C LYS A 41 6.49 -22.86 -24.28
N ALA A 42 6.38 -22.58 -22.98
CA ALA A 42 5.17 -22.91 -22.28
C ALA A 42 4.04 -22.45 -23.22
N PRO A 43 3.11 -23.30 -23.62
CA PRO A 43 2.03 -22.86 -24.47
C PRO A 43 1.39 -21.66 -23.78
N PRO A 44 1.06 -20.57 -24.51
CA PRO A 44 0.29 -19.50 -23.92
C PRO A 44 -0.94 -20.19 -23.32
N VAL A 45 -1.12 -20.06 -22.01
CA VAL A 45 -2.35 -20.46 -21.37
C VAL A 45 -3.40 -19.52 -21.96
N VAL A 46 -3.98 -19.93 -23.08
CA VAL A 46 -5.14 -19.26 -23.67
C VAL A 46 -6.18 -19.41 -22.58
N ALA A 47 -6.41 -18.32 -21.85
CA ALA A 47 -7.47 -18.26 -20.87
C ALA A 47 -8.74 -18.60 -21.61
N ASP A 48 -9.33 -19.77 -21.32
CA ASP A 48 -10.59 -20.17 -21.90
C ASP A 48 -11.66 -19.15 -21.46
N PRO A 49 -12.17 -18.31 -22.36
CA PRO A 49 -13.19 -17.33 -21.99
C PRO A 49 -14.52 -17.97 -21.61
N SER A 50 -14.65 -19.29 -21.71
CA SER A 50 -15.89 -20.04 -21.52
C SER A 50 -16.07 -20.64 -20.12
N ASP A 51 -15.09 -20.46 -19.18
CA ASP A 51 -15.19 -21.04 -17.83
C ASP A 51 -16.18 -20.29 -16.90
N GLY A 52 -16.82 -19.22 -17.38
CA GLY A 52 -17.77 -18.42 -16.60
C GLY A 52 -17.15 -17.66 -15.41
N MET A 53 -15.81 -17.63 -15.30
CA MET A 53 -15.11 -17.07 -14.15
C MET A 53 -14.64 -15.65 -14.39
N HIS A 54 -14.75 -14.80 -13.38
CA HIS A 54 -14.09 -13.49 -13.32
C HIS A 54 -12.65 -13.67 -12.88
N ARG A 55 -11.69 -13.33 -13.74
CA ARG A 55 -10.27 -13.48 -13.47
C ARG A 55 -9.73 -12.21 -12.81
N VAL A 56 -9.18 -12.36 -11.62
CA VAL A 56 -8.69 -11.29 -10.75
C VAL A 56 -7.24 -11.59 -10.36
N ALA A 57 -6.32 -10.67 -10.64
CA ALA A 57 -4.95 -10.76 -10.18
C ALA A 57 -4.80 -10.12 -8.80
N LEU A 58 -4.07 -10.78 -7.91
CA LEU A 58 -3.66 -10.25 -6.62
C LEU A 58 -2.13 -10.05 -6.65
N LEU A 59 -1.66 -8.80 -6.79
CA LEU A 59 -0.24 -8.45 -6.84
C LEU A 59 0.26 -8.07 -5.45
N LEU A 60 1.04 -8.95 -4.82
CA LEU A 60 1.55 -8.77 -3.46
C LEU A 60 3.00 -9.22 -3.32
N PRO A 61 3.79 -8.59 -2.44
CA PRO A 61 5.11 -9.06 -2.07
C PRO A 61 4.96 -10.24 -1.09
N VAL A 62 4.79 -11.47 -1.58
CA VAL A 62 4.71 -12.66 -0.71
C VAL A 62 6.08 -13.25 -0.39
N THR A 63 7.13 -12.71 -1.00
CA THR A 63 8.55 -12.92 -0.67
C THR A 63 9.26 -11.59 -0.43
N GLY A 64 10.47 -11.63 0.16
CA GLY A 64 11.28 -10.43 0.42
C GLY A 64 10.89 -9.68 1.71
N PRO A 65 11.34 -8.43 1.88
CA PRO A 65 11.21 -7.68 3.13
C PRO A 65 9.77 -7.43 3.57
N ASP A 66 8.85 -7.26 2.64
CA ASP A 66 7.44 -6.97 2.89
C ASP A 66 6.56 -8.25 2.90
N ALA A 67 7.18 -9.45 2.91
CA ALA A 67 6.48 -10.73 2.76
C ALA A 67 5.43 -10.97 3.84
N GLU A 68 5.68 -10.55 5.08
CA GLU A 68 4.73 -10.72 6.18
C GLU A 68 3.43 -9.95 5.91
N VAL A 69 3.53 -8.72 5.44
CA VAL A 69 2.37 -7.89 5.08
C VAL A 69 1.65 -8.49 3.87
N GLY A 70 2.40 -8.84 2.82
CA GLY A 70 1.84 -9.47 1.61
C GLY A 70 1.09 -10.75 1.93
N GLN A 71 1.68 -11.63 2.74
CA GLN A 71 1.03 -12.88 3.15
C GLN A 71 -0.21 -12.63 4.02
N SER A 72 -0.16 -11.62 4.91
CA SER A 72 -1.33 -11.27 5.72
C SER A 72 -2.50 -10.77 4.85
N ILE A 73 -2.23 -9.99 3.81
CA ILE A 73 -3.23 -9.55 2.84
C ILE A 73 -3.76 -10.75 2.02
N ALA A 74 -2.86 -11.64 1.53
CA ALA A 74 -3.27 -12.83 0.78
C ALA A 74 -4.18 -13.75 1.61
N ASN A 75 -3.87 -13.96 2.87
CA ASN A 75 -4.72 -14.71 3.79
C ASN A 75 -6.11 -14.06 3.97
N ALA A 76 -6.14 -12.72 4.08
CA ALA A 76 -7.39 -11.97 4.20
C ALA A 76 -8.27 -12.11 2.95
N THR A 77 -7.67 -12.07 1.74
CA THR A 77 -8.43 -12.31 0.49
C THR A 77 -8.98 -13.73 0.43
N ALA A 78 -8.21 -14.73 0.86
CA ALA A 78 -8.67 -16.12 0.94
C ALA A 78 -9.82 -16.31 1.94
N LEU A 79 -9.77 -15.61 3.09
CA LEU A 79 -10.85 -15.59 4.07
C LEU A 79 -12.12 -14.96 3.48
N ALA A 80 -11.98 -13.79 2.83
CA ALA A 80 -13.11 -13.09 2.23
C ALA A 80 -13.80 -13.90 1.12
N LEU A 81 -13.04 -14.59 0.26
CA LEU A 81 -13.58 -15.49 -0.74
C LEU A 81 -14.41 -16.64 -0.10
N ALA A 82 -13.91 -17.18 1.01
CA ALA A 82 -14.63 -18.22 1.75
C ALA A 82 -15.91 -17.68 2.42
N ASP A 83 -15.84 -16.48 3.03
CA ASP A 83 -16.97 -15.86 3.73
C ASP A 83 -18.07 -15.42 2.76
N THR A 84 -17.71 -14.88 1.59
CA THR A 84 -18.67 -14.41 0.57
C THR A 84 -19.34 -15.56 -0.19
N LYS A 85 -18.73 -16.76 -0.16
CA LYS A 85 -19.19 -17.93 -0.94
C LYS A 85 -19.35 -17.65 -2.44
N VAL A 86 -18.61 -16.68 -2.97
CA VAL A 86 -18.62 -16.34 -4.39
C VAL A 86 -17.88 -17.41 -5.16
N THR A 87 -18.57 -18.08 -6.08
CA THR A 87 -18.02 -19.22 -6.84
C THR A 87 -17.54 -18.83 -8.24
N ASN A 88 -17.86 -17.63 -8.71
CA ASN A 88 -17.54 -17.16 -10.06
C ASN A 88 -16.32 -16.21 -10.11
N ILE A 89 -15.55 -16.09 -9.03
CA ILE A 89 -14.29 -15.32 -9.00
C ILE A 89 -13.11 -16.27 -8.89
N ARG A 90 -12.20 -16.20 -9.86
CA ARG A 90 -10.90 -16.87 -9.83
C ARG A 90 -9.82 -15.84 -9.52
N MET A 91 -9.28 -15.88 -8.32
CA MET A 91 -8.21 -15.00 -7.88
C MET A 91 -6.87 -15.75 -7.86
N VAL A 92 -5.84 -15.14 -8.47
CA VAL A 92 -4.49 -15.70 -8.54
C VAL A 92 -3.52 -14.68 -7.97
N THR A 93 -2.65 -15.13 -7.05
CA THR A 93 -1.60 -14.29 -6.46
C THR A 93 -0.34 -14.33 -7.32
N TYR A 94 0.20 -13.15 -7.60
CA TYR A 94 1.45 -12.92 -8.32
C TYR A 94 2.43 -12.20 -7.38
N ASP A 95 3.58 -12.82 -7.18
CA ASP A 95 4.58 -12.31 -6.23
C ASP A 95 5.36 -11.12 -6.82
N THR A 96 5.14 -9.94 -6.27
CA THR A 96 5.89 -8.73 -6.63
C THR A 96 7.27 -8.66 -5.99
N GLY A 97 7.56 -9.49 -4.98
CA GLY A 97 8.88 -9.60 -4.36
C GLY A 97 9.93 -10.21 -5.29
N LEU A 98 9.49 -10.98 -6.30
CA LEU A 98 10.34 -11.57 -7.33
C LEU A 98 10.50 -10.67 -8.58
N GLY A 99 9.79 -9.55 -8.65
CA GLY A 99 9.83 -8.60 -9.76
C GLY A 99 8.44 -8.13 -10.19
N VAL A 100 8.20 -6.83 -10.06
CA VAL A 100 6.89 -6.20 -10.28
C VAL A 100 6.45 -6.31 -11.74
N ALA A 101 7.34 -5.96 -12.69
CA ALA A 101 7.03 -6.02 -14.12
C ALA A 101 6.68 -7.43 -14.58
N ALA A 102 7.50 -8.43 -14.20
CA ALA A 102 7.29 -9.82 -14.60
C ALA A 102 5.96 -10.37 -14.01
N ALA A 103 5.66 -10.09 -12.74
CA ALA A 103 4.42 -10.46 -12.10
C ALA A 103 3.21 -9.84 -12.82
N THR A 104 3.30 -8.56 -13.18
CA THR A 104 2.22 -7.84 -13.87
C THR A 104 2.01 -8.36 -15.29
N GLN A 105 3.09 -8.57 -16.06
CA GLN A 105 3.02 -9.11 -17.42
C GLN A 105 2.37 -10.50 -17.41
N ARG A 106 2.74 -11.34 -16.45
CA ARG A 106 2.14 -12.66 -16.29
C ARG A 106 0.66 -12.56 -15.93
N ALA A 107 0.31 -11.67 -14.99
CA ALA A 107 -1.09 -11.47 -14.59
C ALA A 107 -1.97 -11.07 -15.79
N ILE A 108 -1.47 -10.21 -16.69
CA ILE A 108 -2.19 -9.80 -17.90
C ILE A 108 -2.25 -10.93 -18.93
N ALA A 109 -1.14 -11.65 -19.14
CA ALA A 109 -1.10 -12.80 -20.05
C ALA A 109 -2.06 -13.92 -19.64
N ASP A 110 -2.26 -14.14 -18.34
CA ASP A 110 -3.22 -15.09 -17.79
C ASP A 110 -4.68 -14.62 -17.90
N GLY A 111 -4.93 -13.46 -18.53
CA GLY A 111 -6.25 -12.96 -18.87
C GLY A 111 -7.01 -12.29 -17.72
N ASN A 112 -6.32 -11.90 -16.65
CA ASN A 112 -6.96 -11.17 -15.56
C ASN A 112 -7.51 -9.82 -16.03
N LYS A 113 -8.67 -9.42 -15.51
CA LYS A 113 -9.44 -8.25 -15.94
C LYS A 113 -9.40 -7.09 -14.94
N VAL A 114 -8.90 -7.34 -13.75
CA VAL A 114 -8.65 -6.36 -12.68
C VAL A 114 -7.46 -6.82 -11.85
N ILE A 115 -6.69 -5.87 -11.35
CA ILE A 115 -5.56 -6.08 -10.45
C ILE A 115 -5.91 -5.53 -9.07
N LEU A 116 -5.80 -6.35 -8.04
CA LEU A 116 -5.82 -5.96 -6.64
C LEU A 116 -4.38 -5.85 -6.14
N GLY A 117 -4.01 -4.73 -5.52
CA GLY A 117 -2.62 -4.38 -5.27
C GLY A 117 -2.08 -3.48 -6.41
N PRO A 118 -0.78 -3.20 -6.41
CA PRO A 118 0.22 -3.57 -5.42
C PRO A 118 0.12 -2.76 -4.11
N LEU A 119 0.99 -3.10 -3.14
CA LEU A 119 1.03 -2.45 -1.83
C LEU A 119 1.79 -1.11 -1.85
N ARG A 120 2.90 -1.04 -2.56
CA ARG A 120 3.81 0.11 -2.56
C ARG A 120 3.52 1.06 -3.72
N GLY A 121 3.58 2.38 -3.47
CA GLY A 121 3.36 3.41 -4.48
C GLY A 121 4.33 3.30 -5.68
N ASP A 122 5.61 3.05 -5.42
CA ASP A 122 6.61 2.86 -6.49
C ASP A 122 6.21 1.72 -7.44
N ASN A 123 5.73 0.62 -6.89
CA ASN A 123 5.26 -0.52 -7.68
C ASN A 123 3.98 -0.18 -8.48
N VAL A 124 3.13 0.72 -7.98
CA VAL A 124 1.93 1.15 -8.72
C VAL A 124 2.29 1.80 -10.05
N ILE A 125 3.33 2.62 -10.07
CA ILE A 125 3.79 3.29 -11.30
C ILE A 125 4.18 2.25 -12.35
N GLU A 126 4.95 1.24 -11.95
CA GLU A 126 5.41 0.17 -12.85
C GLU A 126 4.25 -0.71 -13.33
N VAL A 127 3.36 -1.13 -12.41
CA VAL A 127 2.15 -1.90 -12.75
C VAL A 127 1.25 -1.11 -13.72
N ALA A 128 1.06 0.19 -13.48
CA ALA A 128 0.21 1.03 -14.31
C ALA A 128 0.76 1.19 -15.73
N ALA A 129 2.08 1.28 -15.91
CA ALA A 129 2.70 1.35 -17.23
C ALA A 129 2.40 0.11 -18.07
N ILE A 130 2.25 -1.06 -17.46
CA ILE A 130 1.98 -2.34 -18.14
C ILE A 130 0.46 -2.60 -18.26
N ALA A 131 -0.31 -2.33 -17.20
CA ALA A 131 -1.74 -2.66 -17.14
C ALA A 131 -2.62 -1.70 -17.97
N ARG A 132 -2.22 -0.41 -18.07
CA ARG A 132 -3.00 0.60 -18.78
C ARG A 132 -3.16 0.32 -20.28
N PRO A 133 -2.12 -0.03 -21.06
CA PRO A 133 -2.28 -0.41 -22.46
C PRO A 133 -3.17 -1.65 -22.65
N ALA A 134 -3.20 -2.55 -21.67
CA ALA A 134 -4.07 -3.72 -21.68
C ALA A 134 -5.53 -3.42 -21.27
N GLY A 135 -5.81 -2.20 -20.80
CA GLY A 135 -7.14 -1.81 -20.32
C GLY A 135 -7.55 -2.49 -19.01
N VAL A 136 -6.57 -2.92 -18.20
CA VAL A 136 -6.81 -3.60 -16.91
C VAL A 136 -6.70 -2.57 -15.78
N PRO A 137 -7.79 -2.31 -15.01
CA PRO A 137 -7.76 -1.38 -13.89
C PRO A 137 -7.02 -1.96 -12.70
N ILE A 138 -6.50 -1.03 -11.87
CA ILE A 138 -5.72 -1.33 -10.69
C ILE A 138 -6.45 -0.79 -9.45
N ILE A 139 -6.72 -1.64 -8.47
CA ILE A 139 -7.22 -1.28 -7.15
C ILE A 139 -6.06 -1.50 -6.18
N SER A 140 -5.26 -0.45 -5.98
CA SER A 140 -4.02 -0.53 -5.21
C SER A 140 -4.26 -0.40 -3.71
N PHE A 141 -3.44 -1.08 -2.91
CA PHE A 141 -3.41 -0.96 -1.45
C PHE A 141 -2.50 0.19 -0.97
N SER A 142 -1.86 0.90 -1.89
CA SER A 142 -1.03 2.07 -1.58
C SER A 142 -1.86 3.24 -1.03
N ASN A 143 -1.23 4.03 -0.17
CA ASN A 143 -1.75 5.30 0.32
C ASN A 143 -1.05 6.51 -0.32
N ASP A 144 -0.27 6.32 -1.36
CA ASP A 144 0.40 7.39 -2.09
C ASP A 144 -0.54 8.04 -3.10
N VAL A 145 -1.13 9.18 -2.73
CA VAL A 145 -2.08 9.91 -3.57
C VAL A 145 -1.51 10.33 -4.93
N GLY A 146 -0.18 10.43 -5.07
CA GLY A 146 0.50 10.83 -6.31
C GLY A 146 0.40 9.79 -7.43
N VAL A 147 0.00 8.55 -7.13
CA VAL A 147 -0.11 7.47 -8.12
C VAL A 147 -1.55 7.18 -8.56
N ALA A 148 -2.53 7.92 -8.01
CA ALA A 148 -3.95 7.75 -8.33
C ALA A 148 -4.33 8.31 -9.71
N GLY A 149 -5.46 7.87 -10.23
CA GLY A 149 -6.08 8.37 -11.46
C GLY A 149 -5.82 7.52 -12.68
N GLN A 150 -6.45 7.91 -13.79
CA GLN A 150 -6.41 7.24 -15.11
C GLN A 150 -6.82 5.76 -15.12
N ASN A 151 -6.64 4.94 -14.31
CA ASN A 151 -6.98 3.52 -14.23
C ASN A 151 -6.52 2.92 -12.88
N VAL A 152 -6.03 3.80 -11.98
CA VAL A 152 -5.53 3.45 -10.67
C VAL A 152 -6.47 4.01 -9.61
N PHE A 153 -7.01 3.13 -8.80
CA PHE A 153 -7.88 3.42 -7.67
C PHE A 153 -7.14 3.03 -6.38
N LEU A 154 -7.02 3.96 -5.43
CA LEU A 154 -6.33 3.72 -4.17
C LEU A 154 -7.31 3.29 -3.10
N LEU A 155 -7.22 2.03 -2.67
CA LEU A 155 -7.99 1.48 -1.56
C LEU A 155 -7.30 1.70 -0.21
N GLY A 156 -6.02 2.03 -0.19
CA GLY A 156 -5.25 2.31 1.02
C GLY A 156 -5.85 3.42 1.88
N HIS A 157 -5.49 3.47 3.16
CA HIS A 157 -5.91 4.54 4.06
C HIS A 157 -5.14 5.82 3.73
N LEU A 158 -5.85 6.86 3.34
CA LEU A 158 -5.24 8.13 2.93
C LEU A 158 -5.06 9.05 4.15
N PRO A 159 -3.82 9.44 4.50
CA PRO A 159 -3.55 10.20 5.73
C PRO A 159 -4.27 11.55 5.83
N ASN A 160 -4.56 12.21 4.70
CA ASN A 160 -5.28 13.48 4.70
C ASN A 160 -6.68 13.35 5.32
N GLN A 161 -7.37 12.22 5.13
CA GLN A 161 -8.74 12.03 5.60
C GLN A 161 -8.84 11.98 7.13
N SER A 162 -7.89 11.32 7.80
CA SER A 162 -7.84 11.29 9.25
C SER A 162 -7.56 12.67 9.84
N ILE A 163 -6.66 13.44 9.20
CA ILE A 163 -6.34 14.82 9.57
C ILE A 163 -7.59 15.71 9.41
N GLU A 164 -8.23 15.68 8.24
CA GLU A 164 -9.44 16.45 7.97
C GLU A 164 -10.55 16.14 8.97
N ARG A 165 -10.79 14.85 9.22
CA ARG A 165 -11.86 14.39 10.12
C ARG A 165 -11.66 14.86 11.56
N VAL A 166 -10.44 14.72 12.11
CA VAL A 166 -10.17 15.11 13.49
C VAL A 166 -10.14 16.63 13.66
N VAL A 167 -9.65 17.38 12.67
CA VAL A 167 -9.66 18.85 12.67
C VAL A 167 -11.09 19.38 12.61
N LEU A 168 -11.94 18.85 11.72
CA LEU A 168 -13.36 19.20 11.64
C LEU A 168 -14.08 18.91 12.96
N TYR A 169 -13.80 17.78 13.59
CA TYR A 169 -14.38 17.44 14.87
C TYR A 169 -13.93 18.42 15.98
N ALA A 170 -12.64 18.71 16.07
CA ALA A 170 -12.10 19.67 17.02
C ALA A 170 -12.70 21.07 16.82
N LYS A 171 -12.87 21.50 15.55
CA LYS A 171 -13.53 22.74 15.18
C LYS A 171 -14.99 22.77 15.67
N SER A 172 -15.73 21.67 15.51
CA SER A 172 -17.12 21.56 16.00
C SER A 172 -17.22 21.62 17.52
N LYS A 173 -16.11 21.40 18.24
CA LYS A 173 -16.00 21.56 19.70
C LYS A 173 -15.50 22.95 20.11
N GLY A 174 -15.49 23.92 19.19
CA GLY A 174 -15.14 25.33 19.46
C GLY A 174 -13.64 25.66 19.36
N MET A 175 -12.78 24.71 18.96
CA MET A 175 -11.34 24.96 18.78
C MET A 175 -11.09 25.71 17.48
N ASN A 176 -10.32 26.80 17.54
CA ASN A 176 -10.06 27.66 16.41
C ASN A 176 -8.57 27.79 16.05
N ARG A 177 -7.69 27.72 17.04
CA ARG A 177 -6.24 27.91 16.89
C ARG A 177 -5.52 26.57 16.93
N PHE A 178 -5.08 26.14 15.79
CA PHE A 178 -4.44 24.83 15.58
C PHE A 178 -2.94 24.99 15.44
N ALA A 179 -2.19 24.01 15.94
CA ALA A 179 -0.78 23.84 15.65
C ALA A 179 -0.51 22.40 15.23
N GLY A 180 0.66 22.15 14.66
CA GLY A 180 1.11 20.80 14.26
C GLY A 180 2.46 20.43 14.83
N VAL A 181 2.65 19.14 15.12
CA VAL A 181 3.97 18.51 15.20
C VAL A 181 3.97 17.37 14.19
N VAL A 182 4.92 17.41 13.25
CA VAL A 182 5.02 16.43 12.17
C VAL A 182 6.36 15.70 12.24
N SER A 183 6.41 14.47 11.71
CA SER A 183 7.68 13.75 11.59
C SER A 183 8.61 14.40 10.56
N SER A 184 9.93 14.26 10.74
CA SER A 184 10.94 14.81 9.84
C SER A 184 11.21 13.96 8.58
N ASN A 185 10.22 13.21 8.10
CA ASN A 185 10.30 12.34 6.93
C ASN A 185 9.25 12.71 5.85
N VAL A 186 9.17 11.95 4.77
CA VAL A 186 8.21 12.17 3.67
C VAL A 186 6.76 12.20 4.15
N TYR A 187 6.40 11.34 5.13
CA TYR A 187 5.06 11.37 5.73
C TYR A 187 4.78 12.72 6.41
N GLY A 188 5.73 13.25 7.19
CA GLY A 188 5.58 14.53 7.87
C GLY A 188 5.46 15.72 6.92
N GLN A 189 6.21 15.73 5.81
CA GLN A 189 6.08 16.75 4.77
C GLN A 189 4.68 16.76 4.15
N ARG A 190 4.13 15.59 3.86
CA ARG A 190 2.73 15.44 3.38
C ARG A 190 1.72 15.84 4.44
N ALA A 191 1.95 15.44 5.70
CA ALA A 191 1.09 15.80 6.82
C ALA A 191 1.04 17.31 7.05
N GLN A 192 2.16 18.02 6.92
CA GLN A 192 2.20 19.49 7.01
C GLN A 192 1.25 20.15 5.99
N SER A 193 1.30 19.71 4.74
CA SER A 193 0.40 20.21 3.68
C SER A 193 -1.06 19.88 3.98
N ASN A 194 -1.33 18.65 4.46
CA ASN A 194 -2.68 18.20 4.79
C ASN A 194 -3.25 18.97 6.00
N ILE A 195 -2.44 19.21 7.05
CA ILE A 195 -2.85 20.02 8.21
C ILE A 195 -3.21 21.45 7.78
N THR A 196 -2.35 22.06 6.95
CA THR A 196 -2.58 23.41 6.44
C THR A 196 -3.90 23.50 5.67
N THR A 197 -4.15 22.53 4.79
CA THR A 197 -5.37 22.47 3.99
C THR A 197 -6.61 22.20 4.86
N ALA A 198 -6.54 21.24 5.78
CA ALA A 198 -7.64 20.84 6.64
C ALA A 198 -8.06 21.97 7.61
N VAL A 199 -7.10 22.64 8.24
CA VAL A 199 -7.36 23.77 9.15
C VAL A 199 -8.00 24.92 8.40
N ARG A 200 -7.49 25.26 7.21
CA ARG A 200 -8.07 26.32 6.35
C ARG A 200 -9.51 25.96 5.93
N ALA A 201 -9.73 24.74 5.44
CA ALA A 201 -11.03 24.28 5.01
C ALA A 201 -12.06 24.26 6.14
N ALA A 202 -11.62 23.96 7.38
CA ALA A 202 -12.45 24.04 8.57
C ALA A 202 -12.72 25.48 9.06
N GLY A 203 -12.14 26.51 8.44
CA GLY A 203 -12.22 27.90 8.89
C GLY A 203 -11.49 28.13 10.22
N GLY A 204 -10.41 27.39 10.49
CA GLY A 204 -9.52 27.56 11.63
C GLY A 204 -8.30 28.40 11.29
N VAL A 205 -7.51 28.72 12.30
CA VAL A 205 -6.21 29.43 12.20
C VAL A 205 -5.10 28.45 12.50
N LEU A 206 -4.21 28.22 11.54
CA LEU A 206 -2.96 27.47 11.78
C LEU A 206 -1.93 28.43 12.38
N VAL A 207 -1.58 28.20 13.65
CA VAL A 207 -0.63 29.03 14.40
C VAL A 207 0.80 28.72 13.97
N GLY A 208 1.13 27.44 13.77
CA GLY A 208 2.43 27.00 13.27
C GLY A 208 2.57 25.49 13.28
N ILE A 209 3.66 25.02 12.65
CA ILE A 209 4.03 23.62 12.62
C ILE A 209 5.50 23.49 13.02
N GLN A 210 5.81 22.48 13.81
CA GLN A 210 7.16 22.10 14.21
C GLN A 210 7.46 20.67 13.74
N GLU A 211 8.71 20.37 13.47
CA GLU A 211 9.14 19.02 13.14
C GLU A 211 9.69 18.31 14.38
N SER A 212 9.51 17.00 14.44
CA SER A 212 10.13 16.11 15.42
C SER A 212 10.60 14.83 14.76
N ASN A 213 11.78 14.35 15.12
CA ASN A 213 12.30 13.05 14.67
C ASN A 213 11.99 11.90 15.67
N GLY A 214 11.08 12.15 16.61
CA GLY A 214 10.66 11.17 17.63
C GLY A 214 11.61 11.04 18.83
N THR A 215 12.73 11.77 18.88
CA THR A 215 13.61 11.79 20.06
C THR A 215 13.08 12.79 21.10
N ALA A 216 13.43 12.57 22.40
CA ALA A 216 13.05 13.48 23.48
C ALA A 216 13.53 14.91 23.23
N ALA A 217 14.79 15.08 22.77
CA ALA A 217 15.37 16.39 22.49
C ALA A 217 14.62 17.14 21.39
N SER A 218 14.26 16.47 20.29
CA SER A 218 13.49 17.09 19.20
C SER A 218 12.05 17.41 19.62
N ALA A 219 11.42 16.55 20.41
CA ALA A 219 10.09 16.79 20.95
C ALA A 219 10.07 18.02 21.90
N GLU A 220 11.09 18.18 22.73
CA GLU A 220 11.25 19.37 23.59
C GLU A 220 11.52 20.64 22.77
N ALA A 221 12.32 20.55 21.70
CA ALA A 221 12.54 21.67 20.79
C ALA A 221 11.22 22.11 20.11
N ALA A 222 10.43 21.14 19.60
CA ALA A 222 9.12 21.40 19.02
C ALA A 222 8.15 22.03 20.04
N ALA A 223 8.16 21.54 21.28
CA ALA A 223 7.32 22.10 22.34
C ALA A 223 7.68 23.56 22.65
N ARG A 224 8.97 23.88 22.76
CA ARG A 224 9.44 25.26 22.97
C ARG A 224 9.07 26.17 21.80
N GLY A 225 9.23 25.69 20.56
CA GLY A 225 8.84 26.45 19.37
C GLY A 225 7.36 26.80 19.36
N LEU A 226 6.48 25.82 19.63
CA LEU A 226 5.02 26.05 19.68
C LEU A 226 4.62 26.96 20.84
N ALA A 227 5.23 26.85 22.02
CA ALA A 227 4.91 27.68 23.18
C ALA A 227 5.15 29.18 22.96
N GLN A 228 6.05 29.53 22.02
CA GLN A 228 6.33 30.91 21.64
C GLN A 228 5.31 31.50 20.64
N MET A 229 4.43 30.67 20.06
CA MET A 229 3.49 31.09 19.02
C MET A 229 2.15 31.62 19.59
N GLY A 230 2.03 31.72 20.90
CA GLY A 230 0.83 32.24 21.59
C GLY A 230 -0.20 31.16 21.89
N ALA A 231 -1.48 31.55 22.01
CA ALA A 231 -2.55 30.63 22.40
C ALA A 231 -2.80 29.57 21.33
N ILE A 232 -2.90 28.32 21.74
CA ILE A 232 -3.18 27.15 20.90
C ILE A 232 -4.31 26.33 21.54
N ASP A 233 -5.39 26.10 20.82
CA ASP A 233 -6.51 25.29 21.29
C ASP A 233 -6.29 23.80 21.07
N ALA A 234 -5.66 23.44 19.95
CA ALA A 234 -5.39 22.04 19.57
C ALA A 234 -4.05 21.88 18.88
N ILE A 235 -3.37 20.76 19.18
CA ILE A 235 -2.10 20.39 18.57
C ILE A 235 -2.26 19.02 17.89
N LEU A 236 -2.10 18.97 16.57
CA LEU A 236 -2.12 17.73 15.80
C LEU A 236 -0.70 17.15 15.75
N VAL A 237 -0.53 15.95 16.29
CA VAL A 237 0.72 15.19 16.27
C VAL A 237 0.60 14.14 15.15
N ALA A 238 1.13 14.48 13.98
CA ALA A 238 1.11 13.62 12.79
C ALA A 238 2.40 12.80 12.72
N ASP A 239 2.43 11.76 13.53
CA ASP A 239 3.50 10.78 13.61
C ASP A 239 2.95 9.45 14.16
N SER A 240 3.79 8.42 14.23
CA SER A 240 3.47 7.13 14.84
C SER A 240 3.04 7.25 16.30
N GLY A 241 2.30 6.27 16.81
CA GLY A 241 1.92 6.22 18.23
C GLY A 241 3.14 6.26 19.16
N ARG A 242 4.22 5.57 18.81
CA ARG A 242 5.48 5.59 19.57
C ARG A 242 6.09 6.99 19.67
N ALA A 243 6.13 7.72 18.58
CA ALA A 243 6.64 9.11 18.58
C ALA A 243 5.70 10.03 19.38
N ALA A 244 4.38 9.83 19.30
CA ALA A 244 3.40 10.59 20.06
C ALA A 244 3.59 10.43 21.59
N ILE A 245 3.86 9.20 22.08
CA ILE A 245 4.16 8.92 23.49
C ILE A 245 5.38 9.72 23.99
N THR A 246 6.34 10.02 23.12
CA THR A 246 7.49 10.88 23.44
C THR A 246 7.14 12.36 23.34
N THR A 247 6.40 12.75 22.31
CA THR A 247 6.11 14.15 21.97
C THR A 247 5.09 14.79 22.93
N VAL A 248 4.00 14.10 23.24
CA VAL A 248 2.92 14.69 24.05
C VAL A 248 3.36 15.05 25.47
N PRO A 249 4.11 14.24 26.22
CA PRO A 249 4.68 14.67 27.50
C PRO A 249 5.57 15.91 27.39
N ALA A 250 6.38 16.04 26.32
CA ALA A 250 7.22 17.23 26.08
C ALA A 250 6.34 18.49 25.86
N LEU A 251 5.26 18.39 25.07
CA LEU A 251 4.31 19.49 24.89
C LEU A 251 3.67 19.92 26.22
N ARG A 252 3.27 18.95 27.06
CA ARG A 252 2.69 19.24 28.38
C ARG A 252 3.69 19.94 29.32
N ARG A 253 4.96 19.48 29.36
CA ARG A 253 6.02 20.12 30.14
C ARG A 253 6.40 21.50 29.59
N GLY A 254 6.35 21.68 28.27
CA GLY A 254 6.62 22.94 27.58
C GLY A 254 5.55 24.04 27.75
N GLY A 255 4.55 23.83 28.60
CA GLY A 255 3.51 24.84 28.90
C GLY A 255 2.22 24.68 28.09
N LEU A 256 2.13 23.72 27.18
CA LEU A 256 0.96 23.50 26.31
C LEU A 256 -0.03 22.48 26.93
N ARG A 257 -0.34 22.67 28.23
CA ARG A 257 -1.12 21.72 29.04
C ARG A 257 -2.60 21.69 28.65
N THR A 258 -3.16 22.83 28.27
CA THR A 258 -4.58 23.01 27.97
C THR A 258 -4.93 22.68 26.52
N ALA A 259 -3.95 22.67 25.61
CA ALA A 259 -4.18 22.35 24.22
C ALA A 259 -4.65 20.90 24.05
N LYS A 260 -5.74 20.69 23.30
CA LYS A 260 -6.25 19.38 22.97
C LYS A 260 -5.25 18.69 22.03
N ILE A 261 -4.86 17.47 22.35
CA ILE A 261 -4.00 16.68 21.46
C ILE A 261 -4.87 15.96 20.44
N LEU A 262 -4.47 16.07 19.19
CA LEU A 262 -5.10 15.40 18.04
C LEU A 262 -4.06 14.47 17.40
N GLY A 263 -4.51 13.34 16.88
CA GLY A 263 -3.68 12.36 16.16
C GLY A 263 -4.28 11.95 14.84
N THR A 264 -3.58 11.08 14.14
CA THR A 264 -3.98 10.51 12.86
C THR A 264 -4.34 9.02 12.99
N ASP A 265 -4.79 8.41 11.90
CA ASP A 265 -5.08 6.98 11.80
C ASP A 265 -3.90 6.07 12.15
N LEU A 266 -2.66 6.57 12.09
CA LEU A 266 -1.47 5.84 12.55
C LEU A 266 -1.53 5.43 14.02
N TRP A 267 -2.40 6.07 14.82
CA TRP A 267 -2.56 5.76 16.24
C TRP A 267 -3.46 4.54 16.47
N ASN A 268 -4.30 4.20 15.52
CA ASN A 268 -5.24 3.08 15.67
C ASN A 268 -4.57 1.70 15.77
N ILE A 269 -3.34 1.59 15.31
CA ILE A 269 -2.58 0.33 15.33
C ILE A 269 -1.73 0.14 16.58
N ASP A 270 -1.62 1.16 17.43
CA ASP A 270 -0.72 1.18 18.59
C ASP A 270 -1.51 1.23 19.92
N GLY A 271 -1.91 0.05 20.39
CA GLY A 271 -2.63 -0.09 21.68
C GLY A 271 -1.84 0.42 22.90
N SER A 272 -0.52 0.65 22.79
CA SER A 272 0.31 1.17 23.89
C SER A 272 -0.06 2.61 24.27
N LEU A 273 -0.68 3.37 23.37
CA LEU A 273 -1.20 4.71 23.63
C LEU A 273 -2.21 4.73 24.79
N ALA A 274 -3.07 3.72 24.89
CA ALA A 274 -4.03 3.60 25.98
C ALA A 274 -3.39 3.29 27.33
N GLY A 275 -2.13 2.86 27.35
CA GLY A 275 -1.31 2.68 28.57
C GLY A 275 -0.57 3.95 29.01
N SER A 276 -0.57 5.02 28.21
CA SER A 276 0.20 6.23 28.47
C SER A 276 -0.68 7.34 29.01
N ALA A 277 -0.61 7.63 30.30
CA ALA A 277 -1.46 8.65 30.95
C ALA A 277 -1.38 10.05 30.30
N PRO A 278 -0.22 10.56 29.81
CA PRO A 278 -0.18 11.83 29.07
C PRO A 278 -1.03 11.88 27.81
N MET A 279 -1.38 10.73 27.24
CA MET A 279 -2.19 10.61 26.02
C MET A 279 -3.70 10.63 26.32
N TYR A 280 -4.11 10.47 27.59
CA TYR A 280 -5.54 10.42 27.93
C TYR A 280 -6.24 11.71 27.55
N GLY A 281 -7.42 11.56 26.95
CA GLY A 281 -8.19 12.65 26.40
C GLY A 281 -7.74 13.10 25.01
N ALA A 282 -6.67 12.56 24.42
CA ALA A 282 -6.30 12.85 23.03
C ALA A 282 -7.33 12.26 22.07
N TRP A 283 -7.57 12.94 20.95
CA TRP A 283 -8.48 12.49 19.89
C TRP A 283 -7.70 12.11 18.63
N PHE A 284 -8.16 11.09 17.97
CA PHE A 284 -7.67 10.73 16.62
C PHE A 284 -8.81 10.21 15.75
N ALA A 285 -8.70 10.38 14.45
CA ALA A 285 -9.69 9.84 13.53
C ALA A 285 -9.14 8.60 12.84
N SER A 286 -9.97 7.57 12.77
CA SER A 286 -9.62 6.29 12.15
C SER A 286 -10.87 5.59 11.60
N VAL A 287 -10.64 4.52 10.87
CA VAL A 287 -11.70 3.56 10.52
C VAL A 287 -12.25 2.89 11.77
N SER A 288 -13.53 2.50 11.73
CA SER A 288 -14.17 1.82 12.88
C SER A 288 -13.59 0.44 13.13
N ASP A 289 -13.40 0.10 14.40
CA ASP A 289 -12.88 -1.21 14.81
C ASP A 289 -13.98 -2.28 14.99
N THR A 290 -15.24 -1.91 14.90
CA THR A 290 -16.37 -2.83 15.19
C THR A 290 -16.35 -4.06 14.27
N LEU A 291 -16.33 -3.85 12.96
CA LEU A 291 -16.28 -4.95 11.98
C LEU A 291 -14.89 -5.57 11.89
N TYR A 292 -13.85 -4.74 12.06
CA TYR A 292 -12.47 -5.24 12.09
C TYR A 292 -12.24 -6.26 13.21
N THR A 293 -12.80 -6.05 14.39
CA THR A 293 -12.68 -7.00 15.52
C THR A 293 -13.26 -8.37 15.16
N GLN A 294 -14.42 -8.40 14.50
CA GLN A 294 -15.04 -9.64 14.03
C GLN A 294 -14.18 -10.34 12.96
N TYR A 295 -13.69 -9.56 11.99
CA TYR A 295 -12.76 -10.05 10.97
C TYR A 295 -11.48 -10.62 11.61
N ALA A 296 -10.86 -9.91 12.55
CA ALA A 296 -9.64 -10.34 13.22
C ALA A 296 -9.84 -11.65 14.00
N ALA A 297 -10.99 -11.84 14.63
CA ALA A 297 -11.36 -13.09 15.30
C ALA A 297 -11.45 -14.26 14.30
N LYS A 298 -12.14 -14.08 13.17
CA LYS A 298 -12.23 -15.09 12.10
C LYS A 298 -10.87 -15.41 11.49
N TYR A 299 -10.05 -14.36 11.24
CA TYR A 299 -8.71 -14.54 10.70
C TYR A 299 -7.84 -15.37 11.65
N ARG A 300 -7.85 -15.04 12.95
CA ARG A 300 -7.09 -15.80 13.96
C ARG A 300 -7.55 -17.25 14.05
N ALA A 301 -8.86 -17.49 14.02
CA ALA A 301 -9.40 -18.84 14.04
C ALA A 301 -8.94 -19.68 12.84
N ARG A 302 -8.80 -19.08 11.65
CA ARG A 302 -8.42 -19.78 10.42
C ARG A 302 -6.91 -19.94 10.25
N PHE A 303 -6.11 -18.94 10.64
CA PHE A 303 -4.67 -18.89 10.35
C PHE A 303 -3.77 -18.99 11.60
N GLY A 304 -4.33 -19.12 12.81
CA GLY A 304 -3.60 -19.31 14.05
C GLY A 304 -2.85 -18.08 14.57
N LYS A 305 -2.94 -16.94 13.88
CA LYS A 305 -2.27 -15.67 14.23
C LYS A 305 -3.17 -14.46 13.97
N ALA A 306 -2.89 -13.36 14.68
CA ALA A 306 -3.61 -12.11 14.43
C ALA A 306 -3.28 -11.57 13.02
N PRO A 307 -4.24 -10.94 12.34
CA PRO A 307 -3.98 -10.24 11.10
C PRO A 307 -3.15 -8.98 11.35
N LEU A 308 -2.31 -8.60 10.38
CA LEU A 308 -1.79 -7.23 10.34
C LEU A 308 -2.93 -6.27 9.97
N ARG A 309 -2.92 -5.04 10.49
CA ARG A 309 -4.04 -4.09 10.27
C ARG A 309 -4.33 -3.85 8.79
N LEU A 310 -3.28 -3.73 7.96
CA LEU A 310 -3.40 -3.54 6.51
C LEU A 310 -4.05 -4.72 5.76
N SER A 311 -4.16 -5.88 6.38
CA SER A 311 -4.78 -7.05 5.73
C SER A 311 -6.27 -6.88 5.47
N SER A 312 -6.95 -6.00 6.21
CA SER A 312 -8.35 -5.63 5.96
C SER A 312 -8.57 -5.11 4.54
N LEU A 313 -7.58 -4.43 3.94
CA LEU A 313 -7.64 -3.97 2.55
C LEU A 313 -7.82 -5.14 1.57
N GLY A 314 -7.16 -6.26 1.83
CA GLY A 314 -7.34 -7.48 1.04
C GLY A 314 -8.77 -8.04 1.17
N TYR A 315 -9.29 -8.09 2.39
CA TYR A 315 -10.67 -8.53 2.62
C TYR A 315 -11.67 -7.61 1.92
N ASP A 316 -11.56 -6.29 2.10
CA ASP A 316 -12.44 -5.28 1.51
C ASP A 316 -12.37 -5.28 -0.02
N SER A 317 -11.20 -5.51 -0.61
CA SER A 317 -11.04 -5.61 -2.06
C SER A 317 -11.82 -6.79 -2.66
N VAL A 318 -11.90 -7.90 -1.93
CA VAL A 318 -12.72 -9.06 -2.36
C VAL A 318 -14.21 -8.74 -2.24
N LEU A 319 -14.65 -8.09 -1.14
CA LEU A 319 -16.06 -7.67 -1.01
C LEU A 319 -16.47 -6.74 -2.15
N LEU A 320 -15.59 -5.80 -2.51
CA LEU A 320 -15.79 -4.89 -3.64
C LEU A 320 -15.95 -5.66 -4.96
N VAL A 321 -14.99 -6.54 -5.28
CA VAL A 321 -15.04 -7.32 -6.53
C VAL A 321 -16.24 -8.24 -6.54
N ALA A 322 -16.59 -8.86 -5.41
CA ALA A 322 -17.78 -9.70 -5.29
C ALA A 322 -19.09 -8.92 -5.55
N ARG A 323 -19.18 -7.67 -5.10
CA ARG A 323 -20.32 -6.79 -5.40
C ARG A 323 -20.37 -6.45 -6.89
N VAL A 324 -19.24 -6.07 -7.49
CA VAL A 324 -19.14 -5.73 -8.92
C VAL A 324 -19.45 -6.96 -9.79
N ALA A 325 -19.03 -8.15 -9.37
CA ALA A 325 -19.23 -9.41 -10.11
C ALA A 325 -20.69 -9.81 -10.27
N ARG A 326 -21.62 -9.22 -9.53
CA ARG A 326 -23.08 -9.49 -9.69
C ARG A 326 -23.60 -9.04 -11.05
N ASP A 327 -23.07 -7.92 -11.57
CA ASP A 327 -23.52 -7.30 -12.80
C ASP A 327 -22.43 -7.33 -13.90
N TRP A 328 -21.27 -7.85 -13.57
CA TRP A 328 -20.15 -7.97 -14.49
C TRP A 328 -20.27 -9.27 -15.30
N ARG A 329 -20.29 -9.16 -16.62
CA ARG A 329 -20.34 -10.33 -17.51
C ARG A 329 -18.96 -11.00 -17.61
N PRO A 330 -18.83 -12.31 -17.34
CA PRO A 330 -17.56 -13.03 -17.50
C PRO A 330 -16.94 -12.82 -18.89
N GLY A 331 -15.62 -12.76 -18.97
CA GLY A 331 -14.89 -12.54 -20.23
C GLY A 331 -14.85 -11.09 -20.73
N THR A 332 -15.72 -10.19 -20.23
CA THR A 332 -15.70 -8.78 -20.61
C THR A 332 -14.69 -7.98 -19.77
N ARG A 333 -14.45 -6.71 -20.16
CA ARG A 333 -13.64 -5.78 -19.35
C ARG A 333 -14.30 -5.55 -18.01
N PHE A 334 -13.47 -5.31 -16.98
CA PHE A 334 -13.97 -4.91 -15.67
C PHE A 334 -14.76 -3.59 -15.76
N PRO A 335 -15.98 -3.52 -15.19
CA PRO A 335 -16.83 -2.33 -15.30
C PRO A 335 -16.38 -1.22 -14.33
N VAL A 336 -15.36 -0.47 -14.70
CA VAL A 336 -14.70 0.57 -13.89
C VAL A 336 -15.69 1.62 -13.37
N THR A 337 -16.75 1.91 -14.11
CA THR A 337 -17.79 2.87 -13.71
C THR A 337 -18.51 2.46 -12.42
N GLN A 338 -18.57 1.17 -12.11
CA GLN A 338 -19.15 0.70 -10.85
C GLN A 338 -18.29 1.01 -9.63
N LEU A 339 -16.98 1.28 -9.80
CA LEU A 339 -16.09 1.68 -8.71
C LEU A 339 -16.46 3.06 -8.15
N THR A 340 -16.97 3.94 -8.98
CA THR A 340 -17.36 5.32 -8.61
C THR A 340 -18.85 5.44 -8.25
N ASP A 341 -19.49 4.35 -7.82
CA ASP A 341 -20.86 4.37 -7.31
C ASP A 341 -20.96 5.37 -6.15
N PRO A 342 -21.86 6.39 -6.23
CA PRO A 342 -22.01 7.37 -5.17
C PRO A 342 -22.40 6.78 -3.81
N GLN A 343 -23.06 5.63 -3.80
CA GLN A 343 -23.40 4.92 -2.56
C GLN A 343 -22.19 4.25 -1.91
N GLY A 344 -21.11 4.05 -2.67
CA GLY A 344 -19.87 3.43 -2.20
C GLY A 344 -20.02 1.95 -1.86
N PHE A 345 -19.11 1.47 -1.06
CA PHE A 345 -18.95 0.08 -0.64
C PHE A 345 -18.87 0.01 0.88
N ILE A 346 -19.22 -1.13 1.44
CA ILE A 346 -19.06 -1.41 2.88
C ILE A 346 -18.04 -2.53 3.02
N GLY A 347 -17.00 -2.27 3.80
CA GLY A 347 -15.96 -3.22 4.16
C GLY A 347 -15.81 -3.39 5.67
N VAL A 348 -14.81 -4.17 6.08
CA VAL A 348 -14.48 -4.34 7.51
C VAL A 348 -13.87 -3.09 8.13
N ASP A 349 -13.33 -2.20 7.28
CA ASP A 349 -12.86 -0.86 7.65
C ASP A 349 -13.94 0.21 7.51
N GLY A 350 -15.23 -0.18 7.46
CA GLY A 350 -16.35 0.72 7.31
C GLY A 350 -16.66 1.07 5.85
N ALA A 351 -17.47 2.11 5.66
CA ALA A 351 -17.89 2.53 4.32
C ALA A 351 -16.81 3.35 3.60
N PHE A 352 -16.68 3.11 2.30
CA PHE A 352 -15.78 3.86 1.41
C PHE A 352 -16.38 3.96 0.01
N ARG A 353 -15.96 4.97 -0.75
CA ARG A 353 -16.24 5.12 -2.18
C ARG A 353 -15.00 5.62 -2.92
N PHE A 354 -14.92 5.39 -4.22
CA PHE A 354 -13.90 6.01 -5.04
C PHE A 354 -14.45 7.26 -5.74
N ASN A 355 -13.63 8.30 -5.76
CA ASN A 355 -13.86 9.49 -6.55
C ASN A 355 -13.37 9.29 -8.00
N ALA A 356 -13.77 10.18 -8.90
CA ALA A 356 -13.38 10.15 -10.31
C ALA A 356 -11.86 10.25 -10.52
N ASN A 357 -11.12 10.82 -9.56
CA ASN A 357 -9.65 10.90 -9.57
C ASN A 357 -8.94 9.63 -9.05
N GLY A 358 -9.69 8.58 -8.71
CA GLY A 358 -9.15 7.32 -8.19
C GLY A 358 -8.82 7.31 -6.69
N LEU A 359 -9.07 8.38 -5.96
CA LEU A 359 -8.90 8.43 -4.51
C LEU A 359 -10.14 7.88 -3.81
N THR A 360 -9.94 7.22 -2.66
CA THR A 360 -11.05 6.83 -1.77
C THR A 360 -11.47 7.97 -0.87
N ASP A 361 -12.78 8.09 -0.65
CA ASP A 361 -13.36 8.72 0.53
C ASP A 361 -13.73 7.62 1.53
N ARG A 362 -13.29 7.73 2.78
CA ARG A 362 -13.66 6.81 3.87
C ARG A 362 -14.45 7.53 4.94
N MET A 363 -15.44 6.84 5.49
CA MET A 363 -16.17 7.31 6.65
C MET A 363 -15.39 6.96 7.92
N LEU A 364 -14.77 7.97 8.53
CA LEU A 364 -13.95 7.82 9.72
C LEU A 364 -14.71 8.24 10.97
N GLU A 365 -14.55 7.49 12.04
CA GLU A 365 -14.96 7.89 13.39
C GLU A 365 -13.86 8.71 14.09
N VAL A 366 -14.21 9.40 15.18
CA VAL A 366 -13.21 10.00 16.07
C VAL A 366 -13.23 9.23 17.38
N GLN A 367 -12.05 8.81 17.79
CA GLN A 367 -11.81 8.09 19.03
C GLN A 367 -11.08 8.98 20.04
N GLU A 368 -11.34 8.73 21.31
CA GLU A 368 -10.61 9.31 22.43
C GLU A 368 -9.80 8.24 23.14
N ILE A 369 -8.54 8.56 23.46
CA ILE A 369 -7.68 7.70 24.25
C ILE A 369 -8.07 7.81 25.73
N GLN A 370 -8.46 6.70 26.31
CA GLN A 370 -8.73 6.53 27.73
C GLN A 370 -7.84 5.44 28.34
N ALA A 371 -7.83 5.35 29.66
CA ALA A 371 -7.06 4.31 30.35
C ALA A 371 -7.44 2.91 29.85
N GLY A 372 -6.48 2.22 29.23
CA GLY A 372 -6.61 0.85 28.72
C GLY A 372 -7.46 0.66 27.47
N LYS A 373 -8.04 1.72 26.86
CA LYS A 373 -8.93 1.59 25.69
C LYS A 373 -9.01 2.85 24.84
N PHE A 374 -9.50 2.68 23.62
CA PHE A 374 -10.00 3.74 22.76
C PHE A 374 -11.53 3.77 22.81
N VAL A 375 -12.11 4.95 22.86
CA VAL A 375 -13.57 5.13 22.95
C VAL A 375 -14.04 6.05 21.83
N THR A 376 -15.01 5.60 21.05
CA THR A 376 -15.60 6.41 19.98
C THR A 376 -16.38 7.59 20.59
N VAL A 377 -15.93 8.82 20.29
CA VAL A 377 -16.57 10.09 20.73
C VAL A 377 -17.33 10.78 19.60
N SER A 378 -17.11 10.32 18.37
CA SER A 378 -17.93 10.73 17.21
C SER A 378 -17.94 9.56 16.21
N VAL A 379 -19.12 9.00 16.01
CA VAL A 379 -19.32 7.93 15.03
C VAL A 379 -19.00 8.40 13.61
N ALA A 380 -18.64 7.45 12.75
CA ALA A 380 -18.48 7.73 11.34
C ALA A 380 -19.80 8.30 10.76
N PRO A 381 -19.73 9.25 9.81
CA PRO A 381 -20.94 9.73 9.12
C PRO A 381 -21.71 8.56 8.49
N SER A 382 -23.03 8.67 8.42
CA SER A 382 -23.86 7.63 7.79
C SER A 382 -23.98 7.78 6.28
N GLN A 383 -23.57 8.93 5.73
CA GLN A 383 -23.65 9.25 4.31
C GLN A 383 -22.38 10.01 3.88
N PHE A 384 -21.94 9.78 2.65
CA PHE A 384 -20.87 10.56 2.05
C PHE A 384 -21.32 11.99 1.79
N ALA A 385 -20.43 12.96 1.97
CA ALA A 385 -20.69 14.33 1.57
C ALA A 385 -21.02 14.40 0.07
N LYS A 386 -22.00 15.23 -0.29
CA LYS A 386 -22.39 15.47 -1.68
C LYS A 386 -21.31 16.22 -2.45
#